data_f7aa8f6a59ef7679ae4251fcb54f483a
#
_entry.id   f7aa8f6a59ef7679ae4251fcb54f483a
#
_cell.length_a   1.000
_cell.length_b   1.000
_cell.length_c   1.000
_cell.angle_alpha   90.00
_cell.angle_beta   90.00
_cell.angle_gamma   90.00
#
_symmetry.space_group_name_H-M   'P 1'
#
loop_
_entity.id
_entity.type
_entity.pdbx_description
1 polymer ?
#
loop_
_entity_poly.entity_id
_entity_poly.type
_entity_poly.pdbx_seq_one_letter_code
_entity_poly.pdbx_strand_id
1 'polypeptide(L)'
;MSQSPATQKLDTSPEGVYRALLRCLKRTRGFGIVFVQCSPAEGNELIGRVQEDLSEKNIAVLKLTEPIDNLYEIVANRGDRDDLNILFIQGLEKSLEPYIKPGYGGDGDYYTLDTIPPILSHLNQRREIFRDRLSNICFVFILPLFAIKYIIRRAPDFFD
;
A
#
# COMPACT_ATOMS: atom_id res chain seq x y z
N MET A 1 32.01 18.41 -6.53
CA MET A 1 31.85 17.66 -5.30
C MET A 1 30.56 16.87 -5.32
N SER A 2 30.65 15.60 -5.17
CA SER A 2 29.48 14.76 -5.19
C SER A 2 28.84 14.72 -3.80
N GLN A 3 27.52 14.70 -3.79
CA GLN A 3 26.77 14.50 -2.56
C GLN A 3 26.36 13.06 -2.45
N SER A 4 26.49 12.53 -1.26
CA SER A 4 25.97 11.21 -0.97
C SER A 4 24.44 11.25 -1.05
N PRO A 5 23.80 10.19 -1.56
CA PRO A 5 22.34 10.13 -1.57
C PRO A 5 21.74 10.34 -0.17
N ALA A 6 22.45 9.93 0.87
CA ALA A 6 21.97 10.06 2.25
C ALA A 6 21.89 11.52 2.71
N THR A 7 22.58 12.43 2.06
CA THR A 7 22.54 13.84 2.44
C THR A 7 21.53 14.64 1.65
N GLN A 8 20.89 14.04 0.66
CA GLN A 8 19.88 14.74 -0.09
C GLN A 8 18.59 14.83 0.72
N LYS A 9 18.00 16.02 0.71
CA LYS A 9 16.71 16.19 1.36
C LYS A 9 15.63 15.55 0.52
N LEU A 10 14.79 14.78 1.16
CA LEU A 10 13.60 14.26 0.49
C LEU A 10 12.61 15.41 0.32
N ASP A 11 12.03 15.49 -0.86
CA ASP A 11 10.97 16.44 -1.12
C ASP A 11 9.67 15.82 -0.58
N THR A 12 9.27 16.28 0.61
CA THR A 12 8.06 15.78 1.27
C THR A 12 6.84 16.62 0.97
N SER A 13 6.97 17.62 0.07
CA SER A 13 5.80 18.37 -0.35
C SER A 13 4.83 17.43 -1.09
N PRO A 14 3.53 17.75 -1.12
CA PRO A 14 2.56 16.92 -1.86
C PRO A 14 2.97 16.71 -3.31
N GLU A 15 3.50 17.72 -3.96
CA GLU A 15 3.92 17.58 -5.36
C GLU A 15 5.16 16.71 -5.48
N GLY A 16 6.09 16.82 -4.54
CA GLY A 16 7.30 15.98 -4.54
C GLY A 16 6.97 14.52 -4.30
N VAL A 17 6.06 14.24 -3.38
CA VAL A 17 5.59 12.89 -3.11
C VAL A 17 4.93 12.30 -4.35
N TYR A 18 4.07 13.08 -5.01
CA TYR A 18 3.42 12.63 -6.24
C TYR A 18 4.42 12.29 -7.32
N ARG A 19 5.41 13.14 -7.54
CA ARG A 19 6.42 12.90 -8.58
C ARG A 19 7.25 11.66 -8.30
N ALA A 20 7.58 11.43 -7.01
CA ALA A 20 8.31 10.24 -6.61
C ALA A 20 7.49 8.98 -6.90
N LEU A 21 6.20 9.01 -6.55
CA LEU A 21 5.30 7.90 -6.84
C LEU A 21 5.21 7.65 -8.35
N LEU A 22 5.03 8.71 -9.12
CA LEU A 22 4.89 8.57 -10.56
C LEU A 22 6.13 7.93 -11.19
N ARG A 23 7.32 8.37 -10.76
CA ARG A 23 8.57 7.77 -11.23
C ARG A 23 8.65 6.29 -10.87
N CYS A 24 8.26 5.95 -9.65
CA CYS A 24 8.26 4.57 -9.19
C CYS A 24 7.34 3.71 -10.06
N LEU A 25 6.13 4.19 -10.32
CA LEU A 25 5.15 3.45 -11.12
C LEU A 25 5.57 3.31 -12.58
N LYS A 26 6.24 4.32 -13.12
CA LYS A 26 6.76 4.25 -14.49
C LYS A 26 7.86 3.21 -14.62
N ARG A 27 8.66 3.04 -13.60
CA ARG A 27 9.78 2.10 -13.60
C ARG A 27 9.37 0.67 -13.29
N THR A 28 8.31 0.51 -12.50
CA THR A 28 7.89 -0.82 -12.06
C THR A 28 7.29 -1.59 -13.23
N ARG A 29 7.86 -2.74 -13.49
CA ARG A 29 7.34 -3.66 -14.50
C ARG A 29 7.00 -4.96 -13.80
N GLY A 30 5.69 -5.26 -13.76
CA GLY A 30 5.22 -6.44 -13.07
C GLY A 30 4.99 -6.19 -11.60
N PHE A 31 5.25 -7.21 -10.81
CA PHE A 31 4.92 -7.18 -9.38
C PHE A 31 5.71 -6.14 -8.61
N GLY A 32 5.02 -5.41 -7.75
CA GLY A 32 5.63 -4.46 -6.84
C GLY A 32 4.67 -4.13 -5.72
N ILE A 33 5.21 -3.61 -4.63
CA ILE A 33 4.43 -3.17 -3.48
C ILE A 33 4.91 -1.78 -3.11
N VAL A 34 3.98 -0.83 -3.10
CA VAL A 34 4.27 0.56 -2.78
C VAL A 34 3.31 1.01 -1.69
N PHE A 35 3.82 1.70 -0.69
CA PHE A 35 3.00 2.28 0.37
C PHE A 35 3.02 3.80 0.23
N VAL A 36 1.84 4.39 0.25
CA VAL A 36 1.70 5.84 0.16
C VAL A 36 0.93 6.31 1.39
N GLN A 37 1.55 7.20 2.15
CA GLN A 37 0.93 7.79 3.32
C GLN A 37 0.11 9.00 2.89
N CYS A 38 -1.20 8.91 3.03
CA CYS A 38 -2.07 10.07 2.85
C CYS A 38 -3.46 9.79 3.41
N SER A 39 -4.24 10.84 3.56
CA SER A 39 -5.64 10.72 3.97
C SER A 39 -6.47 10.15 2.83
N PRO A 40 -7.67 9.65 3.10
CA PRO A 40 -8.53 9.14 2.04
C PRO A 40 -8.84 10.17 0.94
N ALA A 41 -9.07 11.43 1.32
CA ALA A 41 -9.36 12.46 0.33
C ALA A 41 -8.15 12.74 -0.56
N GLU A 42 -6.97 12.84 0.06
CA GLU A 42 -5.72 13.01 -0.69
C GLU A 42 -5.45 11.82 -1.59
N GLY A 43 -5.79 10.62 -1.10
CA GLY A 43 -5.63 9.41 -1.89
C GLY A 43 -6.47 9.39 -3.14
N ASN A 44 -7.72 9.85 -3.04
CA ASN A 44 -8.62 9.91 -4.19
C ASN A 44 -8.07 10.88 -5.26
N GLU A 45 -7.56 12.02 -4.84
CA GLU A 45 -6.95 12.99 -5.74
C GLU A 45 -5.71 12.42 -6.42
N LEU A 46 -4.86 11.78 -5.64
CA LEU A 46 -3.63 11.20 -6.13
C LEU A 46 -3.91 10.11 -7.18
N ILE A 47 -4.88 9.25 -6.91
CA ILE A 47 -5.26 8.20 -7.84
C ILE A 47 -5.74 8.80 -9.16
N GLY A 48 -6.59 9.84 -9.09
CA GLY A 48 -7.08 10.51 -10.29
C GLY A 48 -5.95 11.07 -11.13
N ARG A 49 -4.95 11.68 -10.49
CA ARG A 49 -3.80 12.22 -11.20
C ARG A 49 -2.97 11.12 -11.87
N VAL A 50 -2.76 10.02 -11.18
CA VAL A 50 -2.00 8.91 -11.75
C VAL A 50 -2.74 8.32 -12.95
N GLN A 51 -4.05 8.18 -12.86
CA GLN A 51 -4.84 7.67 -13.97
C GLN A 51 -4.72 8.56 -15.22
N GLU A 52 -4.64 9.87 -15.01
CA GLU A 52 -4.45 10.79 -16.12
C GLU A 52 -3.03 10.74 -16.68
N ASP A 53 -2.04 10.72 -15.80
CA ASP A 53 -0.64 10.80 -16.22
C ASP A 53 -0.09 9.49 -16.76
N LEU A 54 -0.69 8.37 -16.39
CA LEU A 54 -0.32 7.04 -16.88
C LEU A 54 -1.50 6.39 -17.61
N SER A 55 -2.12 7.14 -18.51
CA SER A 55 -3.32 6.68 -19.21
C SER A 55 -3.06 5.45 -20.09
N GLU A 56 -1.82 5.18 -20.42
CA GLU A 56 -1.45 4.00 -21.20
C GLU A 56 -1.44 2.71 -20.37
N LYS A 57 -1.50 2.83 -19.05
CA LYS A 57 -1.50 1.67 -18.16
C LYS A 57 -2.92 1.35 -17.71
N ASN A 58 -3.15 0.06 -17.45
CA ASN A 58 -4.43 -0.39 -16.91
C ASN A 58 -4.38 -0.26 -15.39
N ILE A 59 -5.16 0.68 -14.87
CA ILE A 59 -5.17 1.04 -13.46
C ILE A 59 -6.56 0.78 -12.89
N ALA A 60 -6.61 0.11 -11.76
CA ALA A 60 -7.87 -0.12 -11.06
C ALA A 60 -7.73 0.31 -9.61
N VAL A 61 -8.87 0.47 -8.94
CA VAL A 61 -8.93 0.87 -7.54
C VAL A 61 -9.79 -0.15 -6.79
N LEU A 62 -9.23 -0.71 -5.73
CA LEU A 62 -9.98 -1.57 -4.82
C LEU A 62 -10.22 -0.81 -3.54
N LYS A 63 -11.48 -0.49 -3.29
CA LYS A 63 -11.88 0.22 -2.08
C LYS A 63 -12.45 -0.76 -1.08
N LEU A 64 -11.74 -0.95 0.02
CA LEU A 64 -12.17 -1.84 1.08
C LEU A 64 -13.02 -1.04 2.06
N THR A 65 -14.30 -1.39 2.16
CA THR A 65 -15.23 -0.70 3.03
C THR A 65 -15.45 -1.43 4.34
N GLU A 66 -14.99 -2.68 4.42
CA GLU A 66 -15.14 -3.52 5.59
C GLU A 66 -13.82 -4.24 5.87
N PRO A 67 -13.61 -4.72 7.10
CA PRO A 67 -12.41 -5.53 7.39
C PRO A 67 -12.37 -6.78 6.52
N ILE A 68 -11.18 -7.12 6.09
CA ILE A 68 -10.94 -8.33 5.30
C ILE A 68 -9.81 -9.13 5.93
N ASP A 69 -9.71 -10.39 5.59
CA ASP A 69 -8.63 -11.26 6.04
C ASP A 69 -7.92 -11.98 4.90
N ASN A 70 -8.40 -11.82 3.66
CA ASN A 70 -7.79 -12.51 2.52
C ASN A 70 -7.80 -11.60 1.28
N LEU A 71 -6.79 -10.75 1.17
CA LEU A 71 -6.67 -9.84 0.04
C LEU A 71 -6.36 -10.58 -1.26
N TYR A 72 -5.55 -11.64 -1.19
CA TYR A 72 -5.19 -12.40 -2.39
C TYR A 72 -6.43 -12.90 -3.11
N GLU A 73 -7.38 -13.48 -2.37
CA GLU A 73 -8.59 -14.03 -2.97
C GLU A 73 -9.42 -12.95 -3.66
N ILE A 74 -9.53 -11.79 -3.03
CA ILE A 74 -10.28 -10.68 -3.62
C ILE A 74 -9.69 -10.28 -4.97
N VAL A 75 -8.37 -10.15 -5.03
CA VAL A 75 -7.70 -9.74 -6.26
C VAL A 75 -7.69 -10.86 -7.29
N ALA A 76 -7.46 -12.10 -6.85
CA ALA A 76 -7.42 -13.24 -7.74
C ALA A 76 -8.77 -13.49 -8.43
N ASN A 77 -9.85 -13.11 -7.78
CA ASN A 77 -11.19 -13.28 -8.33
C ASN A 77 -11.65 -12.14 -9.24
N ARG A 78 -10.81 -11.11 -9.41
CA ARG A 78 -11.15 -10.03 -10.33
C ARG A 78 -11.05 -10.52 -11.76
N GLY A 79 -12.03 -10.13 -12.57
CA GLY A 79 -12.02 -10.51 -13.99
C GLY A 79 -10.93 -9.82 -14.80
N ASP A 80 -10.44 -8.68 -14.33
CA ASP A 80 -9.43 -7.90 -15.04
C ASP A 80 -8.00 -8.14 -14.54
N ARG A 81 -7.80 -9.09 -13.64
CA ARG A 81 -6.49 -9.26 -12.97
C ARG A 81 -5.32 -9.47 -13.92
N ASP A 82 -5.55 -10.16 -15.03
CA ASP A 82 -4.48 -10.47 -15.97
C ASP A 82 -4.07 -9.26 -16.81
N ASP A 83 -4.94 -8.27 -16.90
CA ASP A 83 -4.70 -7.08 -17.68
C ASP A 83 -4.24 -5.89 -16.86
N LEU A 84 -4.28 -6.00 -15.53
CA LEU A 84 -3.91 -4.89 -14.67
C LEU A 84 -2.40 -4.63 -14.65
N ASN A 85 -2.03 -3.37 -14.64
CA ASN A 85 -0.66 -2.95 -14.40
C ASN A 85 -0.50 -2.41 -12.98
N ILE A 86 -1.50 -1.66 -12.49
CA ILE A 86 -1.45 -1.00 -11.19
C ILE A 86 -2.80 -1.20 -10.51
N LEU A 87 -2.76 -1.60 -9.26
CA LEU A 87 -3.95 -1.71 -8.42
C LEU A 87 -3.76 -0.88 -7.16
N PHE A 88 -4.55 0.18 -7.04
CA PHE A 88 -4.59 0.97 -5.83
C PHE A 88 -5.52 0.29 -4.82
N ILE A 89 -5.06 0.20 -3.58
CA ILE A 89 -5.85 -0.40 -2.51
C ILE A 89 -6.06 0.65 -1.42
N GLN A 90 -7.32 0.95 -1.16
CA GLN A 90 -7.74 1.88 -0.11
C GLN A 90 -8.59 1.14 0.91
N GLY A 91 -8.46 1.56 2.17
CA GLY A 91 -9.32 1.02 3.22
C GLY A 91 -8.76 -0.17 3.96
N LEU A 92 -7.52 -0.57 3.68
CA LEU A 92 -6.91 -1.69 4.40
C LEU A 92 -6.83 -1.42 5.90
N GLU A 93 -6.74 -0.17 6.30
CA GLU A 93 -6.69 0.20 7.70
C GLU A 93 -7.93 -0.25 8.48
N LYS A 94 -9.04 -0.46 7.80
CA LYS A 94 -10.26 -0.96 8.45
C LYS A 94 -10.07 -2.37 9.00
N SER A 95 -9.17 -3.12 8.42
CA SER A 95 -8.83 -4.47 8.88
C SER A 95 -7.86 -4.43 10.06
N LEU A 96 -7.27 -3.28 10.34
CA LEU A 96 -6.29 -3.10 11.41
C LEU A 96 -6.88 -2.42 12.64
N GLU A 97 -7.86 -1.54 12.44
CA GLU A 97 -8.42 -0.72 13.50
C GLU A 97 -8.89 -1.50 14.72
N PRO A 98 -9.55 -2.65 14.59
CA PRO A 98 -9.99 -3.40 15.76
C PRO A 98 -8.85 -3.89 16.64
N TYR A 99 -7.63 -3.95 16.11
CA TYR A 99 -6.46 -4.44 16.83
C TYR A 99 -5.60 -3.33 17.42
N ILE A 100 -5.97 -2.10 17.17
CA ILE A 100 -5.28 -0.92 17.70
C ILE A 100 -6.16 -0.34 18.79
N LYS A 101 -5.61 -0.25 20.01
CA LYS A 101 -6.40 0.24 21.15
C LYS A 101 -6.68 1.73 21.00
N PRO A 102 -7.94 2.12 21.04
CA PRO A 102 -8.28 3.55 20.95
C PRO A 102 -7.84 4.28 22.23
N GLY A 103 -7.54 5.55 22.08
CA GLY A 103 -7.21 6.39 23.23
C GLY A 103 -5.76 6.43 23.62
N TYR A 104 -4.91 5.66 22.98
CA TYR A 104 -3.49 5.61 23.30
C TYR A 104 -2.63 6.28 22.24
N GLY A 105 -3.15 7.31 21.62
CA GLY A 105 -2.45 7.94 20.52
C GLY A 105 -1.10 8.52 20.82
N GLY A 106 -0.86 8.90 22.07
CA GLY A 106 0.37 9.59 22.44
C GLY A 106 1.61 8.74 22.39
N ASP A 107 1.50 7.50 22.84
CA ASP A 107 2.68 6.66 22.97
C ASP A 107 2.90 5.70 21.81
N GLY A 108 1.90 5.51 21.00
CA GLY A 108 2.06 4.73 19.77
C GLY A 108 2.37 3.25 19.95
N ASP A 109 2.43 2.76 21.18
CA ASP A 109 2.87 1.39 21.44
C ASP A 109 1.77 0.49 22.00
N TYR A 110 0.55 0.91 21.89
CA TYR A 110 -0.56 0.17 22.49
C TYR A 110 -1.27 -0.71 21.47
N TYR A 111 -0.47 -1.37 20.65
CA TYR A 111 -1.00 -2.42 19.79
C TYR A 111 -1.15 -3.68 20.61
N THR A 112 -2.13 -4.49 20.25
CA THR A 112 -2.27 -5.79 20.88
C THR A 112 -1.13 -6.68 20.41
N LEU A 113 -0.10 -6.81 21.24
CA LEU A 113 1.12 -7.52 20.86
C LEU A 113 0.89 -9.01 20.63
N ASP A 114 -0.07 -9.58 21.36
CA ASP A 114 -0.31 -11.02 21.31
C ASP A 114 -1.16 -11.46 20.13
N THR A 115 -1.79 -10.51 19.45
CA THR A 115 -2.71 -10.84 18.38
C THR A 115 -2.29 -10.12 17.10
N ILE A 116 -2.03 -10.90 16.07
CA ILE A 116 -1.72 -10.34 14.75
C ILE A 116 -3.03 -10.34 13.95
N PRO A 117 -3.44 -9.17 13.39
CA PRO A 117 -4.63 -9.14 12.57
C PRO A 117 -4.55 -10.17 11.44
N PRO A 118 -5.64 -10.89 11.17
CA PRO A 118 -5.62 -11.92 10.12
C PRO A 118 -5.11 -11.42 8.78
N ILE A 119 -5.42 -10.17 8.42
CA ILE A 119 -4.96 -9.63 7.13
C ILE A 119 -3.43 -9.54 7.08
N LEU A 120 -2.76 -9.18 8.18
CA LEU A 120 -1.31 -9.07 8.18
C LEU A 120 -0.64 -10.43 8.14
N SER A 121 -1.18 -11.41 8.87
CA SER A 121 -0.70 -12.79 8.77
C SER A 121 -0.85 -13.29 7.34
N HIS A 122 -1.98 -13.00 6.72
CA HIS A 122 -2.24 -13.39 5.35
C HIS A 122 -1.22 -12.78 4.39
N LEU A 123 -1.01 -11.46 4.48
CA LEU A 123 -0.05 -10.78 3.60
C LEU A 123 1.35 -11.34 3.76
N ASN A 124 1.75 -11.53 5.02
CA ASN A 124 3.08 -12.02 5.33
C ASN A 124 3.30 -13.44 4.77
N GLN A 125 2.33 -14.32 4.96
CA GLN A 125 2.42 -15.70 4.53
C GLN A 125 2.24 -15.88 3.02
N ARG A 126 1.53 -14.97 2.37
CA ARG A 126 1.17 -15.12 0.96
C ARG A 126 1.96 -14.23 0.01
N ARG A 127 2.99 -13.56 0.50
CA ARG A 127 3.77 -12.65 -0.33
C ARG A 127 4.27 -13.31 -1.61
N GLU A 128 4.78 -14.51 -1.49
CA GLU A 128 5.29 -15.24 -2.67
C GLU A 128 4.20 -15.58 -3.66
N ILE A 129 3.01 -15.91 -3.17
CA ILE A 129 1.88 -16.22 -4.04
C ILE A 129 1.43 -14.96 -4.78
N PHE A 130 1.41 -13.80 -4.10
CA PHE A 130 1.15 -12.53 -4.78
C PHE A 130 2.15 -12.31 -5.92
N ARG A 131 3.42 -12.47 -5.62
CA ARG A 131 4.47 -12.27 -6.62
C ARG A 131 4.34 -13.25 -7.79
N ASP A 132 4.08 -14.51 -7.48
CA ASP A 132 4.10 -15.55 -8.50
C ASP A 132 2.82 -15.62 -9.33
N ARG A 133 1.68 -15.34 -8.72
CA ARG A 133 0.38 -15.46 -9.39
C ARG A 133 -0.23 -14.15 -9.83
N LEU A 134 0.22 -13.05 -9.26
CA LEU A 134 -0.22 -11.71 -9.62
C LEU A 134 1.00 -10.89 -10.07
N SER A 135 1.84 -11.53 -10.86
CA SER A 135 3.16 -11.01 -11.22
C SER A 135 3.11 -9.78 -12.12
N ASN A 136 1.96 -9.50 -12.71
CA ASN A 136 1.78 -8.34 -13.59
C ASN A 136 1.31 -7.08 -12.84
N ILE A 137 0.99 -7.19 -11.56
CA ILE A 137 0.34 -6.10 -10.84
C ILE A 137 1.29 -5.42 -9.86
N CYS A 138 1.37 -4.10 -9.95
CA CYS A 138 1.99 -3.27 -8.93
C CYS A 138 0.91 -2.82 -7.96
N PHE A 139 1.04 -3.22 -6.70
CA PHE A 139 0.09 -2.89 -5.65
C PHE A 139 0.49 -1.59 -4.97
N VAL A 140 -0.42 -0.63 -4.95
CA VAL A 140 -0.18 0.64 -4.27
C VAL A 140 -1.18 0.76 -3.13
N PHE A 141 -0.67 0.64 -1.91
CA PHE A 141 -1.49 0.74 -0.70
C PHE A 141 -1.52 2.19 -0.23
N ILE A 142 -2.70 2.76 -0.19
CA ILE A 142 -2.89 4.12 0.32
C ILE A 142 -3.40 4.01 1.74
N LEU A 143 -2.58 4.49 2.69
CA LEU A 143 -2.81 4.24 4.10
C LEU A 143 -2.49 5.47 4.94
N PRO A 144 -3.20 5.67 6.05
CA PRO A 144 -2.78 6.65 7.04
C PRO A 144 -1.50 6.17 7.77
N LEU A 145 -0.82 7.11 8.40
CA LEU A 145 0.47 6.84 9.03
C LEU A 145 0.40 5.70 10.05
N PHE A 146 -0.66 5.67 10.87
CA PHE A 146 -0.73 4.64 11.91
C PHE A 146 -0.75 3.25 11.30
N ALA A 147 -1.41 3.09 10.19
CA ALA A 147 -1.53 1.78 9.53
C ALA A 147 -0.20 1.35 8.94
N ILE A 148 0.53 2.27 8.32
CA ILE A 148 1.84 1.97 7.77
C ILE A 148 2.80 1.52 8.87
N LYS A 149 2.83 2.25 9.98
CA LYS A 149 3.68 1.88 11.11
C LYS A 149 3.32 0.50 11.65
N TYR A 150 2.03 0.22 11.76
CA TYR A 150 1.57 -1.05 12.27
C TYR A 150 1.99 -2.20 11.35
N ILE A 151 1.83 -2.03 10.04
CA ILE A 151 2.20 -3.06 9.07
C ILE A 151 3.69 -3.34 9.12
N ILE A 152 4.51 -2.29 9.17
CA ILE A 152 5.97 -2.47 9.23
C ILE A 152 6.37 -3.32 10.43
N ARG A 153 5.72 -3.13 11.57
CA ARG A 153 6.02 -3.88 12.78
C ARG A 153 5.50 -5.31 12.75
N ARG A 154 4.37 -5.57 12.08
CA ARG A 154 3.65 -6.84 12.18
C ARG A 154 3.78 -7.73 10.97
N ALA A 155 4.14 -7.17 9.83
CA ALA A 155 4.28 -7.94 8.61
C ALA A 155 5.56 -7.56 7.88
N PRO A 156 6.72 -7.70 8.52
CA PRO A 156 7.98 -7.25 7.91
C PRO A 156 8.30 -7.98 6.62
N ASP A 157 7.94 -9.25 6.51
CA ASP A 157 8.25 -10.04 5.32
C ASP A 157 7.48 -9.59 4.08
N PHE A 158 6.37 -8.91 4.28
CA PHE A 158 5.58 -8.44 3.14
C PHE A 158 6.29 -7.31 2.39
N PHE A 159 7.18 -6.59 3.06
CA PHE A 159 7.94 -5.50 2.44
C PHE A 159 9.16 -5.98 1.67
N ASP A 160 9.62 -7.16 1.95
CA ASP A 160 10.77 -7.71 1.25
C ASP A 160 10.32 -8.34 -0.09
#